data_603c3dff8177f7792620becb67675fea
#
_entry.id   603c3dff8177f7792620becb67675fea
#
_cell.length_a   1.000
_cell.length_b   1.000
_cell.length_c   1.000
_cell.angle_alpha   90.00
_cell.angle_beta   90.00
_cell.angle_gamma   90.00
#
_symmetry.space_group_name_H-M   'P 1'
#
loop_
_entity.id
_entity.type
_entity.pdbx_description
1 polymer ?
#
loop_
_entity_poly.entity_id
_entity_poly.type
_entity_poly.pdbx_seq_one_letter_code
_entity_poly.pdbx_strand_id
1 'polypeptide(L)'
;STVVGVKETDVNHVKVDYVQQGQPFSVSADHCVLACYNGLIPHLCPDMSQEQKDGLSYGVKVPFVYANVLLKNGRAFAGLETTFTQCPYDPFQWVSAAPTVTSGGYQPPQTEDDPMAVFMMASPAPADIKDMPARELFRLGRYKIYGTSFKDYEQQIRDQLQGMLGQYGFNHKTDITAITVNRIPHGYAYSYLGLDDPDWDEGHAPHEIGRAQFGRISIANSDSEAMPLMQAAFDAAWRAVEEQTAKPS
;
A
#
# COMPACT_ATOMS: atom_id res chain seq x y z
N SER A 1 -17.25 -2.31 11.59
CA SER A 1 -17.57 -0.91 12.04
C SER A 1 -16.65 0.07 11.33
N THR A 2 -17.14 1.23 10.97
CA THR A 2 -16.38 2.29 10.33
C THR A 2 -16.33 3.50 11.27
N VAL A 3 -15.13 3.92 11.68
CA VAL A 3 -14.92 5.14 12.46
C VAL A 3 -15.19 6.35 11.58
N VAL A 4 -15.94 7.32 12.11
CA VAL A 4 -16.34 8.54 11.40
C VAL A 4 -15.93 9.83 12.11
N GLY A 5 -15.45 9.73 13.35
CA GLY A 5 -14.96 10.88 14.11
C GLY A 5 -14.19 10.45 15.35
N VAL A 6 -13.15 11.22 15.68
CA VAL A 6 -12.35 11.08 16.92
C VAL A 6 -12.08 12.46 17.46
N LYS A 7 -12.41 12.71 18.72
CA LYS A 7 -12.20 14.02 19.37
C LYS A 7 -11.94 13.89 20.86
N GLU A 8 -11.17 14.79 21.40
CA GLU A 8 -11.12 14.96 22.85
C GLU A 8 -12.42 15.53 23.39
N THR A 9 -12.75 15.16 24.61
CA THR A 9 -13.87 15.74 25.37
C THR A 9 -13.33 16.59 26.52
N ASP A 10 -14.14 17.51 27.04
CA ASP A 10 -13.76 18.43 28.12
C ASP A 10 -13.38 17.72 29.45
N VAL A 11 -13.52 16.41 29.53
CA VAL A 11 -13.34 15.61 30.75
C VAL A 11 -12.19 14.62 30.63
N ASN A 12 -11.12 14.95 29.94
CA ASN A 12 -9.92 14.09 29.81
C ASN A 12 -10.16 12.70 29.19
N HIS A 13 -11.10 12.59 28.27
CA HIS A 13 -11.37 11.38 27.52
C HIS A 13 -11.34 11.65 26.01
N VAL A 14 -11.12 10.61 25.25
CA VAL A 14 -11.29 10.62 23.80
C VAL A 14 -12.60 9.93 23.46
N LYS A 15 -13.45 10.58 22.66
CA LYS A 15 -14.67 10.02 22.11
C LYS A 15 -14.41 9.57 20.67
N VAL A 16 -14.76 8.31 20.37
CA VAL A 16 -14.69 7.73 19.04
C VAL A 16 -16.11 7.45 18.55
N ASP A 17 -16.53 8.12 17.51
CA ASP A 17 -17.82 7.93 16.85
C ASP A 17 -17.64 6.96 15.66
N TYR A 18 -18.53 5.96 15.56
CA TYR A 18 -18.45 4.95 14.49
C TYR A 18 -19.84 4.47 14.05
N VAL A 19 -19.91 3.92 12.84
CA VAL A 19 -21.10 3.30 12.28
C VAL A 19 -20.93 1.79 12.21
N GLN A 20 -21.90 1.05 12.73
CA GLN A 20 -21.98 -0.40 12.65
C GLN A 20 -23.37 -0.82 12.16
N GLN A 21 -23.43 -1.62 11.10
CA GLN A 21 -24.69 -2.07 10.49
C GLN A 21 -25.68 -0.92 10.20
N GLY A 22 -25.16 0.22 9.72
CA GLY A 22 -25.93 1.42 9.41
C GLY A 22 -26.38 2.24 10.62
N GLN A 23 -26.06 1.85 11.86
CA GLN A 23 -26.40 2.57 13.08
C GLN A 23 -25.19 3.31 13.65
N PRO A 24 -25.35 4.53 14.18
CA PRO A 24 -24.28 5.28 14.83
C PRO A 24 -24.10 4.81 16.29
N PHE A 25 -22.83 4.74 16.68
CA PHE A 25 -22.41 4.42 18.05
C PHE A 25 -21.26 5.31 18.45
N SER A 26 -21.01 5.39 19.77
CA SER A 26 -19.85 6.08 20.32
C SER A 26 -19.24 5.24 21.43
N VAL A 27 -17.93 5.36 21.59
CA VAL A 27 -17.18 4.82 22.74
C VAL A 27 -16.28 5.92 23.28
N SER A 28 -16.10 5.96 24.62
CA SER A 28 -15.15 6.86 25.29
C SER A 28 -14.02 6.03 25.90
N ALA A 29 -12.80 6.57 25.82
CA ALA A 29 -11.60 5.98 26.38
C ALA A 29 -10.68 7.07 26.95
N ASP A 30 -9.74 6.69 27.81
CA ASP A 30 -8.76 7.64 28.37
C ASP A 30 -7.76 8.12 27.30
N HIS A 31 -7.44 7.26 26.33
CA HIS A 31 -6.47 7.50 25.26
C HIS A 31 -6.92 6.86 23.96
N CYS A 32 -6.41 7.36 22.84
CA CYS A 32 -6.64 6.79 21.52
C CYS A 32 -5.33 6.71 20.73
N VAL A 33 -5.09 5.57 20.08
CA VAL A 33 -3.99 5.45 19.09
C VAL A 33 -4.62 5.25 17.72
N LEU A 34 -4.34 6.18 16.81
CA LEU A 34 -4.75 6.11 15.41
C LEU A 34 -3.69 5.34 14.61
N ALA A 35 -4.00 4.10 14.29
CA ALA A 35 -3.13 3.21 13.51
C ALA A 35 -3.60 3.07 12.03
N CYS A 36 -4.43 4.00 11.57
CA CYS A 36 -4.96 4.01 10.21
C CYS A 36 -4.07 4.85 9.27
N TYR A 37 -4.38 4.80 7.96
CA TYR A 37 -3.71 5.62 6.95
C TYR A 37 -3.74 7.10 7.33
N ASN A 38 -2.58 7.76 7.37
CA ASN A 38 -2.43 9.15 7.80
C ASN A 38 -3.33 10.13 7.05
N GLY A 39 -3.53 9.93 5.75
CA GLY A 39 -4.41 10.78 4.94
C GLY A 39 -5.90 10.75 5.33
N LEU A 40 -6.34 9.80 6.18
CA LEU A 40 -7.71 9.76 6.72
C LEU A 40 -7.84 10.57 8.02
N ILE A 41 -6.76 10.74 8.77
CA ILE A 41 -6.77 11.32 10.11
C ILE A 41 -7.31 12.76 10.13
N PRO A 42 -6.96 13.66 9.19
CA PRO A 42 -7.52 15.00 9.13
C PRO A 42 -9.05 15.04 9.03
N HIS A 43 -9.66 14.02 8.43
CA HIS A 43 -11.12 13.91 8.33
C HIS A 43 -11.75 13.35 9.61
N LEU A 44 -11.01 12.53 10.37
CA LEU A 44 -11.47 11.96 11.63
C LEU A 44 -11.30 12.94 12.80
N CYS A 45 -10.25 13.77 12.77
CA CYS A 45 -9.87 14.71 13.82
C CYS A 45 -9.89 16.16 13.30
N PRO A 46 -11.05 16.76 13.10
CA PRO A 46 -11.16 18.09 12.50
C PRO A 46 -10.57 19.23 13.34
N ASP A 47 -10.36 19.00 14.65
CA ASP A 47 -9.85 20.01 15.59
C ASP A 47 -8.30 20.11 15.59
N MET A 48 -7.58 19.24 14.87
CA MET A 48 -6.13 19.36 14.69
C MET A 48 -5.74 20.65 13.98
N SER A 49 -4.53 21.16 14.25
CA SER A 49 -3.99 22.32 13.54
C SER A 49 -3.90 22.09 12.03
N GLN A 50 -3.95 23.16 11.24
CA GLN A 50 -3.84 23.04 9.78
C GLN A 50 -2.45 22.47 9.37
N GLU A 51 -1.39 22.90 10.05
CA GLU A 51 -0.03 22.42 9.81
C GLU A 51 0.07 20.90 10.01
N GLN A 52 -0.51 20.36 11.09
CA GLN A 52 -0.53 18.93 11.34
C GLN A 52 -1.35 18.17 10.29
N LYS A 53 -2.51 18.70 9.89
CA LYS A 53 -3.32 18.14 8.80
C LYS A 53 -2.58 18.10 7.47
N ASP A 54 -1.85 19.16 7.15
CA ASP A 54 -1.05 19.24 5.92
C ASP A 54 0.08 18.21 5.95
N GLY A 55 0.77 18.06 7.08
CA GLY A 55 1.78 17.03 7.30
C GLY A 55 1.22 15.60 7.11
N LEU A 56 0.07 15.29 7.72
CA LEU A 56 -0.61 14.00 7.57
C LEU A 56 -1.07 13.72 6.13
N SER A 57 -1.41 14.75 5.38
CA SER A 57 -1.91 14.66 4.01
C SER A 57 -0.79 14.60 2.97
N TYR A 58 0.44 14.90 3.36
CA TYR A 58 1.60 14.98 2.45
C TYR A 58 1.93 13.62 1.83
N GLY A 59 1.95 12.56 2.64
CA GLY A 59 2.35 11.21 2.26
C GLY A 59 1.33 10.48 1.39
N VAL A 60 1.24 10.83 0.12
CA VAL A 60 0.32 10.20 -0.84
C VAL A 60 0.84 8.84 -1.27
N LYS A 61 0.19 7.76 -0.84
CA LYS A 61 0.60 6.39 -1.14
C LYS A 61 0.51 6.06 -2.63
N VAL A 62 1.42 5.21 -3.10
CA VAL A 62 1.47 4.75 -4.50
C VAL A 62 0.32 3.77 -4.78
N PRO A 63 -0.37 3.89 -5.91
CA PRO A 63 -1.32 2.87 -6.35
C PRO A 63 -0.59 1.67 -6.95
N PHE A 64 -0.99 0.45 -6.55
CA PHE A 64 -0.46 -0.79 -7.10
C PHE A 64 -1.56 -1.74 -7.57
N VAL A 65 -1.21 -2.55 -8.56
CA VAL A 65 -1.97 -3.74 -8.94
C VAL A 65 -1.04 -4.94 -8.85
N TYR A 66 -1.43 -5.93 -8.06
CA TYR A 66 -0.75 -7.21 -7.97
C TYR A 66 -1.58 -8.30 -8.62
N ALA A 67 -0.97 -9.06 -9.51
CA ALA A 67 -1.57 -10.25 -10.07
C ALA A 67 -0.75 -11.48 -9.71
N ASN A 68 -1.44 -12.57 -9.35
CA ASN A 68 -0.84 -13.89 -9.31
C ASN A 68 -1.45 -14.72 -10.42
N VAL A 69 -0.59 -15.29 -11.26
CA VAL A 69 -0.97 -16.10 -12.41
C VAL A 69 -0.47 -17.52 -12.17
N LEU A 70 -1.41 -18.46 -12.06
CA LEU A 70 -1.07 -19.87 -11.90
C LEU A 70 -0.89 -20.51 -13.26
N LEU A 71 0.29 -21.07 -13.49
CA LEU A 71 0.65 -21.82 -14.68
C LEU A 71 0.59 -23.32 -14.40
N LYS A 72 0.20 -24.11 -15.39
CA LYS A 72 0.16 -25.59 -15.28
C LYS A 72 1.54 -26.20 -15.05
N ASN A 73 2.62 -25.55 -15.51
CA ASN A 73 4.01 -25.91 -15.27
C ASN A 73 4.92 -24.70 -15.47
N GLY A 74 6.19 -24.82 -15.09
CA GLY A 74 7.20 -23.76 -15.20
C GLY A 74 8.05 -23.80 -16.46
N ARG A 75 7.87 -24.75 -17.38
CA ARG A 75 8.77 -25.01 -18.53
C ARG A 75 9.05 -23.76 -19.38
N ALA A 76 8.00 -23.06 -19.77
CA ALA A 76 8.15 -21.86 -20.59
C ALA A 76 8.83 -20.71 -19.83
N PHE A 77 8.55 -20.60 -18.53
CA PHE A 77 9.17 -19.57 -17.69
C PHE A 77 10.66 -19.85 -17.45
N ALA A 78 11.06 -21.13 -17.32
CA ALA A 78 12.45 -21.55 -17.21
C ALA A 78 13.27 -21.14 -18.44
N GLY A 79 12.65 -21.06 -19.61
CA GLY A 79 13.29 -20.57 -20.85
C GLY A 79 13.78 -19.11 -20.80
N LEU A 80 13.29 -18.31 -19.85
CA LEU A 80 13.79 -16.93 -19.63
C LEU A 80 15.18 -16.92 -18.97
N GLU A 81 15.62 -18.02 -18.37
CA GLU A 81 16.87 -18.13 -17.59
C GLU A 81 16.99 -17.08 -16.47
N THR A 82 15.87 -16.55 -16.01
CA THR A 82 15.79 -15.57 -14.91
C THR A 82 14.50 -15.77 -14.14
N THR A 83 14.54 -15.45 -12.84
CA THR A 83 13.34 -15.46 -11.97
C THR A 83 12.63 -14.13 -11.91
N PHE A 84 13.22 -13.09 -12.49
CA PHE A 84 12.72 -11.72 -12.41
C PHE A 84 12.98 -10.95 -13.72
N THR A 85 11.97 -10.23 -14.19
CA THR A 85 12.05 -9.39 -15.39
C THR A 85 11.39 -8.04 -15.13
N GLN A 86 12.08 -6.96 -15.50
CA GLN A 86 11.49 -5.63 -15.61
C GLN A 86 10.99 -5.38 -17.01
N CYS A 87 9.76 -4.89 -17.12
CA CYS A 87 9.04 -4.64 -18.38
C CYS A 87 8.52 -3.18 -18.40
N PRO A 88 9.38 -2.16 -18.52
CA PRO A 88 9.03 -0.76 -18.26
C PRO A 88 7.95 -0.19 -19.19
N TYR A 89 7.73 -0.79 -20.34
CA TYR A 89 6.74 -0.34 -21.34
C TYR A 89 5.47 -1.20 -21.39
N ASP A 90 5.43 -2.29 -20.62
CA ASP A 90 4.28 -3.19 -20.53
C ASP A 90 3.30 -2.76 -19.42
N PRO A 91 2.05 -3.25 -19.45
CA PRO A 91 1.06 -2.98 -18.40
C PRO A 91 1.55 -3.36 -16.99
N PHE A 92 2.26 -4.48 -16.87
CA PHE A 92 2.88 -4.92 -15.62
C PHE A 92 4.40 -4.76 -15.74
N GLN A 93 4.94 -3.77 -15.01
CA GLN A 93 6.36 -3.43 -15.07
C GLN A 93 7.28 -4.46 -14.40
N TRP A 94 6.72 -5.31 -13.57
CA TRP A 94 7.44 -6.34 -12.82
C TRP A 94 6.79 -7.70 -13.05
N VAL A 95 7.57 -8.68 -13.52
CA VAL A 95 7.15 -10.06 -13.68
C VAL A 95 8.19 -10.97 -13.04
N SER A 96 7.79 -11.83 -12.12
CA SER A 96 8.71 -12.75 -11.44
C SER A 96 8.07 -14.11 -11.16
N ALA A 97 8.90 -15.12 -11.02
CA ALA A 97 8.47 -16.32 -10.30
C ALA A 97 8.00 -15.91 -8.89
N ALA A 98 6.93 -16.50 -8.39
CA ALA A 98 6.52 -16.27 -7.01
C ALA A 98 7.62 -16.74 -6.04
N PRO A 99 7.83 -16.03 -4.92
CA PRO A 99 8.83 -16.44 -3.94
C PRO A 99 8.62 -17.89 -3.47
N THR A 100 9.70 -18.65 -3.41
CA THR A 100 9.68 -20.01 -2.88
C THR A 100 9.65 -19.94 -1.35
N VAL A 101 8.49 -20.22 -0.78
CA VAL A 101 8.30 -20.24 0.68
C VAL A 101 7.83 -21.62 1.08
N THR A 102 8.52 -22.25 2.03
CA THR A 102 8.09 -23.51 2.64
C THR A 102 7.49 -23.19 4.01
N SER A 103 6.17 -23.17 4.11
CA SER A 103 5.47 -22.86 5.36
C SER A 103 4.15 -23.61 5.41
N GLY A 104 3.80 -24.16 6.57
CA GLY A 104 2.50 -24.76 6.84
C GLY A 104 2.09 -25.90 5.91
N GLY A 105 3.00 -26.60 5.29
CA GLY A 105 2.71 -27.69 4.35
C GLY A 105 2.65 -27.27 2.88
N TYR A 106 2.80 -25.97 2.58
CA TYR A 106 3.02 -25.53 1.19
C TYR A 106 4.38 -26.04 0.68
N GLN A 107 4.37 -26.62 -0.51
CA GLN A 107 5.57 -27.05 -1.22
C GLN A 107 5.72 -26.22 -2.49
N PRO A 108 6.81 -25.43 -2.65
CA PRO A 108 7.07 -24.73 -3.90
C PRO A 108 7.40 -25.72 -5.02
N PRO A 109 7.30 -25.30 -6.30
CA PRO A 109 7.74 -26.12 -7.43
C PRO A 109 9.16 -26.64 -7.23
N GLN A 110 9.37 -27.93 -7.49
CA GLN A 110 10.68 -28.58 -7.37
C GLN A 110 11.32 -28.77 -8.73
N THR A 111 10.51 -28.85 -9.79
CA THR A 111 10.93 -29.02 -11.18
C THR A 111 10.14 -28.06 -12.08
N GLU A 112 10.61 -27.92 -13.32
CA GLU A 112 9.90 -27.13 -14.33
C GLU A 112 8.55 -27.76 -14.75
N ASP A 113 8.31 -29.02 -14.43
CA ASP A 113 7.07 -29.71 -14.72
C ASP A 113 5.96 -29.46 -13.69
N ASP A 114 6.34 -28.95 -12.53
CA ASP A 114 5.39 -28.65 -11.47
C ASP A 114 4.61 -27.36 -11.78
N PRO A 115 3.36 -27.27 -11.31
CA PRO A 115 2.61 -26.02 -11.34
C PRO A 115 3.37 -24.89 -10.65
N MET A 116 3.40 -23.70 -11.26
CA MET A 116 4.05 -22.53 -10.67
C MET A 116 3.14 -21.32 -10.62
N ALA A 117 3.44 -20.40 -9.72
CA ALA A 117 2.83 -19.09 -9.69
C ALA A 117 3.80 -18.03 -10.23
N VAL A 118 3.29 -17.17 -11.10
CA VAL A 118 3.97 -15.94 -11.55
C VAL A 118 3.35 -14.76 -10.83
N PHE A 119 4.18 -13.94 -10.22
CA PHE A 119 3.80 -12.66 -9.63
C PHE A 119 4.03 -11.53 -10.63
N MET A 120 3.04 -10.71 -10.81
CA MET A 120 3.12 -9.52 -11.68
C MET A 120 2.70 -8.28 -10.89
N MET A 121 3.42 -7.17 -11.06
CA MET A 121 3.12 -5.91 -10.40
C MET A 121 3.07 -4.76 -11.39
N ALA A 122 2.08 -3.91 -11.24
CA ALA A 122 1.94 -2.66 -11.97
C ALA A 122 1.77 -1.49 -11.00
N SER A 123 2.42 -0.36 -11.32
CA SER A 123 2.08 0.95 -10.77
C SER A 123 1.45 1.77 -11.89
N PRO A 124 0.13 1.97 -11.90
CA PRO A 124 -0.58 2.59 -13.02
C PRO A 124 -0.48 4.13 -13.05
N ALA A 125 0.47 4.72 -12.32
CA ALA A 125 0.74 6.15 -12.41
C ALA A 125 1.08 6.53 -13.86
N PRO A 126 0.47 7.61 -14.43
CA PRO A 126 0.80 8.05 -15.78
C PRO A 126 2.26 8.48 -15.88
N ALA A 127 3.02 7.87 -16.81
CA ALA A 127 4.43 8.19 -17.02
C ALA A 127 4.64 9.25 -18.13
N ASP A 128 3.59 9.57 -18.89
CA ASP A 128 3.59 10.48 -20.02
C ASP A 128 3.27 11.93 -19.64
N ILE A 129 2.82 12.17 -18.42
CA ILE A 129 2.53 13.51 -17.91
C ILE A 129 3.82 14.09 -17.33
N LYS A 130 4.34 15.13 -17.99
CA LYS A 130 5.53 15.86 -17.55
C LYS A 130 5.14 16.97 -16.56
N ASP A 131 6.10 17.41 -15.76
CA ASP A 131 5.99 18.57 -14.85
C ASP A 131 4.87 18.46 -13.80
N MET A 132 4.41 17.24 -13.50
CA MET A 132 3.47 16.98 -12.42
C MET A 132 4.19 16.25 -11.27
N PRO A 133 4.02 16.73 -10.01
CA PRO A 133 4.62 16.05 -8.86
C PRO A 133 4.19 14.57 -8.77
N ALA A 134 5.09 13.69 -8.36
CA ALA A 134 4.82 12.24 -8.27
C ALA A 134 3.56 11.92 -7.46
N ARG A 135 3.32 12.67 -6.37
CA ARG A 135 2.13 12.52 -5.52
C ARG A 135 0.81 12.75 -6.27
N GLU A 136 0.78 13.69 -7.22
CA GLU A 136 -0.41 13.90 -8.06
C GLU A 136 -0.56 12.80 -9.11
N LEU A 137 0.55 12.31 -9.69
CA LEU A 137 0.53 11.15 -10.59
C LEU A 137 -0.02 9.90 -9.86
N PHE A 138 0.30 9.72 -8.57
CA PHE A 138 -0.26 8.63 -7.76
C PHE A 138 -1.78 8.76 -7.56
N ARG A 139 -2.29 9.99 -7.37
CA ARG A 139 -3.75 10.24 -7.32
C ARG A 139 -4.43 9.87 -8.64
N LEU A 140 -3.85 10.26 -9.77
CA LEU A 140 -4.36 9.87 -11.09
C LEU A 140 -4.33 8.35 -11.31
N GLY A 141 -3.26 7.69 -10.90
CA GLY A 141 -3.13 6.24 -10.97
C GLY A 141 -4.25 5.49 -10.23
N ARG A 142 -4.77 6.05 -9.12
CA ARG A 142 -5.92 5.48 -8.41
C ARG A 142 -7.18 5.46 -9.26
N TYR A 143 -7.47 6.53 -9.99
CA TYR A 143 -8.63 6.56 -10.91
C TYR A 143 -8.50 5.48 -11.99
N LYS A 144 -7.30 5.26 -12.51
CA LYS A 144 -7.04 4.19 -13.47
C LYS A 144 -7.30 2.80 -12.86
N ILE A 145 -6.85 2.55 -11.62
CA ILE A 145 -7.15 1.29 -10.90
C ILE A 145 -8.65 1.06 -10.78
N TYR A 146 -9.43 2.07 -10.40
CA TYR A 146 -10.87 1.94 -10.24
C TYR A 146 -11.61 1.80 -11.57
N GLY A 147 -11.12 2.45 -12.63
CA GLY A 147 -11.72 2.42 -13.96
C GLY A 147 -11.39 1.17 -14.77
N THR A 148 -10.37 0.39 -14.39
CA THR A 148 -9.97 -0.81 -15.15
C THR A 148 -10.70 -2.03 -14.61
N SER A 149 -11.40 -2.77 -15.50
CA SER A 149 -12.14 -3.97 -15.10
C SER A 149 -11.20 -5.17 -14.90
N PHE A 150 -11.68 -6.22 -14.18
CA PHE A 150 -10.94 -7.47 -14.08
C PHE A 150 -10.66 -8.08 -15.45
N LYS A 151 -11.63 -8.03 -16.37
CA LYS A 151 -11.49 -8.55 -17.72
C LYS A 151 -10.35 -7.85 -18.50
N ASP A 152 -10.20 -6.54 -18.33
CA ASP A 152 -9.14 -5.79 -18.99
C ASP A 152 -7.77 -6.16 -18.40
N TYR A 153 -7.65 -6.29 -17.07
CA TYR A 153 -6.42 -6.80 -16.45
C TYR A 153 -6.10 -8.22 -16.88
N GLU A 154 -7.09 -9.11 -16.92
CA GLU A 154 -6.91 -10.47 -17.39
C GLU A 154 -6.37 -10.51 -18.82
N GLN A 155 -6.91 -9.68 -19.73
CA GLN A 155 -6.43 -9.61 -21.09
C GLN A 155 -4.99 -9.09 -21.18
N GLN A 156 -4.67 -8.02 -20.45
CA GLN A 156 -3.31 -7.48 -20.37
C GLN A 156 -2.30 -8.52 -19.87
N ILE A 157 -2.65 -9.28 -18.84
CA ILE A 157 -1.82 -10.35 -18.29
C ILE A 157 -1.56 -11.44 -19.33
N ARG A 158 -2.63 -11.88 -20.02
CA ARG A 158 -2.54 -12.93 -21.04
C ARG A 158 -1.67 -12.50 -22.22
N ASP A 159 -1.85 -11.27 -22.70
CA ASP A 159 -1.10 -10.74 -23.84
C ASP A 159 0.38 -10.55 -23.49
N GLN A 160 0.67 -9.98 -22.31
CA GLN A 160 2.04 -9.77 -21.87
C GLN A 160 2.78 -11.09 -21.64
N LEU A 161 2.20 -12.06 -20.95
CA LEU A 161 2.81 -13.37 -20.76
C LEU A 161 2.95 -14.15 -22.08
N GLN A 162 2.01 -14.01 -23.01
CA GLN A 162 2.13 -14.60 -24.34
C GLN A 162 3.30 -13.98 -25.12
N GLY A 163 3.48 -12.66 -25.05
CA GLY A 163 4.60 -11.97 -25.68
C GLY A 163 5.95 -12.40 -25.10
N MET A 164 6.03 -12.54 -23.77
CA MET A 164 7.26 -12.92 -23.08
C MET A 164 7.63 -14.41 -23.26
N LEU A 165 6.66 -15.30 -23.16
CA LEU A 165 6.87 -16.74 -22.99
C LEU A 165 6.53 -17.55 -24.25
N GLY A 166 5.86 -16.95 -25.23
CA GLY A 166 5.39 -17.64 -26.45
C GLY A 166 6.51 -18.32 -27.23
N GLN A 167 7.69 -17.71 -27.32
CA GLN A 167 8.86 -18.29 -27.97
C GLN A 167 9.39 -19.57 -27.29
N TYR A 168 9.03 -19.78 -26.01
CA TYR A 168 9.38 -20.97 -25.22
C TYR A 168 8.24 -21.98 -25.17
N GLY A 169 7.25 -21.88 -26.07
CA GLY A 169 6.15 -22.82 -26.21
C GLY A 169 4.94 -22.53 -25.30
N PHE A 170 4.87 -21.37 -24.68
CA PHE A 170 3.74 -20.95 -23.85
C PHE A 170 2.50 -20.61 -24.71
N ASN A 171 1.34 -21.06 -24.24
CA ASN A 171 0.05 -20.69 -24.79
C ASN A 171 -0.88 -20.21 -23.65
N HIS A 172 -1.17 -18.92 -23.61
CA HIS A 172 -1.98 -18.32 -22.55
C HIS A 172 -3.38 -18.91 -22.37
N LYS A 173 -3.91 -19.58 -23.42
CA LYS A 173 -5.26 -20.21 -23.38
C LYS A 173 -5.27 -21.55 -22.66
N THR A 174 -4.13 -22.26 -22.69
CA THR A 174 -4.04 -23.65 -22.16
C THR A 174 -3.13 -23.74 -20.95
N ASP A 175 -2.21 -22.79 -20.75
CA ASP A 175 -1.17 -22.87 -19.73
C ASP A 175 -1.48 -22.06 -18.49
N ILE A 176 -2.36 -21.06 -18.58
CA ILE A 176 -2.87 -20.31 -17.42
C ILE A 176 -4.08 -21.04 -16.84
N THR A 177 -3.96 -21.47 -15.59
CA THR A 177 -5.02 -22.19 -14.86
C THR A 177 -5.86 -21.30 -13.98
N ALA A 178 -5.30 -20.20 -13.44
CA ALA A 178 -6.02 -19.20 -12.68
C ALA A 178 -5.30 -17.85 -12.69
N ILE A 179 -6.06 -16.78 -12.50
CA ILE A 179 -5.55 -15.41 -12.34
C ILE A 179 -6.26 -14.77 -11.16
N THR A 180 -5.50 -14.12 -10.28
CA THR A 180 -6.03 -13.18 -9.29
C THR A 180 -5.48 -11.79 -9.55
N VAL A 181 -6.30 -10.76 -9.37
CA VAL A 181 -5.91 -9.36 -9.50
C VAL A 181 -6.30 -8.62 -8.22
N ASN A 182 -5.31 -8.11 -7.52
CA ASN A 182 -5.46 -7.34 -6.30
C ASN A 182 -5.17 -5.88 -6.61
N ARG A 183 -6.19 -5.04 -6.43
CA ARG A 183 -6.10 -3.59 -6.64
C ARG A 183 -5.83 -2.92 -5.29
N ILE A 184 -4.68 -2.28 -5.15
CA ILE A 184 -4.25 -1.61 -3.93
C ILE A 184 -4.11 -0.11 -4.22
N PRO A 185 -5.17 0.68 -4.03
CA PRO A 185 -5.18 2.10 -4.37
C PRO A 185 -4.27 2.95 -3.47
N HIS A 186 -3.92 2.44 -2.30
CA HIS A 186 -3.08 3.08 -1.29
C HIS A 186 -2.03 2.06 -0.80
N GLY A 187 -1.07 1.73 -1.65
CA GLY A 187 0.00 0.78 -1.33
C GLY A 187 1.19 1.47 -0.67
N TYR A 188 1.78 0.84 0.33
CA TYR A 188 2.94 1.25 1.11
C TYR A 188 2.88 2.65 1.74
N ALA A 189 3.60 2.86 2.83
CA ALA A 189 3.88 4.19 3.35
C ALA A 189 4.70 4.99 2.33
N TYR A 190 4.41 6.30 2.20
CA TYR A 190 5.17 7.17 1.34
C TYR A 190 6.59 7.31 1.91
N SER A 191 7.57 6.91 1.14
CA SER A 191 8.97 7.27 1.39
C SER A 191 9.31 8.48 0.53
N TYR A 192 10.04 9.43 1.06
CA TYR A 192 10.42 10.62 0.33
C TYR A 192 11.21 10.28 -0.94
N LEU A 193 10.91 10.99 -2.01
CA LEU A 193 11.52 10.81 -3.32
C LEU A 193 12.56 11.90 -3.52
N GLY A 194 13.84 11.56 -3.48
CA GLY A 194 14.94 12.52 -3.55
C GLY A 194 14.99 13.40 -4.80
N LEU A 195 14.17 13.13 -5.82
CA LEU A 195 14.04 13.99 -7.01
C LEU A 195 12.83 14.94 -6.93
N ASP A 196 11.85 14.64 -6.06
CA ASP A 196 10.56 15.34 -6.02
C ASP A 196 10.33 16.06 -4.68
N ASP A 197 10.92 15.54 -3.61
CA ASP A 197 10.75 16.07 -2.25
C ASP A 197 11.99 16.86 -1.82
N PRO A 198 11.83 17.97 -1.10
CA PRO A 198 12.94 18.70 -0.52
C PRO A 198 13.57 17.92 0.65
N ASP A 199 14.79 18.27 1.01
CA ASP A 199 15.37 17.89 2.28
C ASP A 199 14.77 18.77 3.39
N TRP A 200 14.41 18.17 4.51
CA TRP A 200 13.93 18.87 5.71
C TRP A 200 14.94 18.73 6.85
N ASP A 201 15.02 19.75 7.67
CA ASP A 201 15.70 19.66 8.95
C ASP A 201 14.94 18.68 9.88
N GLU A 202 15.64 18.11 10.85
CA GLU A 202 15.06 17.23 11.87
C GLU A 202 13.89 17.92 12.59
N GLY A 203 12.79 17.21 12.75
CA GLY A 203 11.53 17.71 13.34
C GLY A 203 10.65 18.52 12.40
N HIS A 204 11.06 18.80 11.16
CA HIS A 204 10.31 19.62 10.20
C HIS A 204 9.78 18.83 9.01
N ALA A 205 10.09 17.55 8.90
CA ALA A 205 9.56 16.72 7.84
C ALA A 205 8.03 16.53 8.01
N PRO A 206 7.26 16.50 6.93
CA PRO A 206 5.80 16.39 7.01
C PRO A 206 5.28 15.23 7.86
N HIS A 207 5.97 14.08 7.83
CA HIS A 207 5.57 12.93 8.67
C HIS A 207 5.82 13.19 10.16
N GLU A 208 6.87 13.96 10.52
CA GLU A 208 7.20 14.30 11.92
C GLU A 208 6.19 15.29 12.48
N ILE A 209 5.86 16.35 11.70
CA ILE A 209 4.80 17.29 12.04
C ILE A 209 3.45 16.57 12.17
N GLY A 210 3.13 15.73 11.18
CA GLY A 210 1.85 15.02 11.12
C GLY A 210 1.64 14.03 12.28
N ARG A 211 2.71 13.32 12.70
CA ARG A 211 2.63 12.31 13.77
C ARG A 211 2.63 12.86 15.19
N ALA A 212 2.81 14.18 15.36
CA ALA A 212 2.86 14.79 16.67
C ALA A 212 1.60 14.41 17.48
N GLN A 213 1.80 14.15 18.78
CA GLN A 213 0.70 13.86 19.69
C GLN A 213 -0.31 15.00 19.71
N PHE A 214 -1.58 14.70 19.58
CA PHE A 214 -2.68 15.63 19.67
C PHE A 214 -3.50 15.36 20.93
N GLY A 215 -3.16 16.03 22.01
CA GLY A 215 -3.76 15.78 23.32
C GLY A 215 -3.60 14.32 23.76
N ARG A 216 -4.71 13.60 23.92
CA ARG A 216 -4.75 12.18 24.30
C ARG A 216 -4.81 11.24 23.09
N ILE A 217 -4.52 11.75 21.90
CA ILE A 217 -4.52 11.01 20.66
C ILE A 217 -3.08 10.92 20.15
N SER A 218 -2.57 9.69 19.97
CA SER A 218 -1.29 9.41 19.32
C SER A 218 -1.52 8.76 17.95
N ILE A 219 -0.58 8.90 17.04
CA ILE A 219 -0.63 8.36 15.69
C ILE A 219 0.51 7.37 15.51
N ALA A 220 0.21 6.10 15.21
CA ALA A 220 1.19 5.03 15.14
C ALA A 220 0.95 4.08 13.97
N ASN A 221 1.73 4.23 12.93
CA ASN A 221 1.74 3.36 11.75
C ASN A 221 3.04 3.62 10.96
N SER A 222 3.28 2.87 9.91
CA SER A 222 4.46 3.06 9.06
C SER A 222 4.45 4.39 8.28
N ASP A 223 3.29 5.00 8.02
CA ASP A 223 3.20 6.33 7.40
C ASP A 223 3.82 7.40 8.28
N SER A 224 3.69 7.24 9.61
CA SER A 224 4.23 8.16 10.62
C SER A 224 5.76 8.17 10.69
N GLU A 225 6.40 7.18 10.07
CA GLU A 225 7.86 7.08 9.96
C GLU A 225 8.33 7.29 8.50
N ALA A 226 7.42 7.63 7.58
CA ALA A 226 7.68 7.75 6.15
C ALA A 226 8.45 6.56 5.56
N MET A 227 8.21 5.36 6.09
CA MET A 227 8.98 4.15 5.74
C MET A 227 8.05 2.93 5.65
N PRO A 228 8.00 2.24 4.50
CA PRO A 228 7.09 1.09 4.27
C PRO A 228 7.63 -0.22 4.86
N LEU A 229 8.10 -0.18 6.09
CA LEU A 229 8.66 -1.33 6.79
C LEU A 229 7.90 -1.64 8.08
N MET A 230 7.88 -2.92 8.44
CA MET A 230 7.25 -3.38 9.69
C MET A 230 7.97 -2.82 10.93
N GLN A 231 9.29 -2.68 10.87
CA GLN A 231 10.10 -2.07 11.92
C GLN A 231 9.65 -0.64 12.23
N ALA A 232 9.41 0.16 11.20
CA ALA A 232 8.90 1.52 11.36
C ALA A 232 7.53 1.55 12.08
N ALA A 233 6.67 0.57 11.82
CA ALA A 233 5.40 0.46 12.53
C ALA A 233 5.60 0.08 14.01
N PHE A 234 6.61 -0.72 14.36
CA PHE A 234 6.95 -1.02 15.75
C PHE A 234 7.51 0.21 16.48
N ASP A 235 8.41 0.96 15.84
CA ASP A 235 8.98 2.19 16.39
C ASP A 235 7.89 3.24 16.63
N ALA A 236 6.97 3.40 15.67
CA ALA A 236 5.80 4.27 15.82
C ALA A 236 4.89 3.83 16.98
N ALA A 237 4.67 2.53 17.15
CA ALA A 237 3.86 2.00 18.25
C ALA A 237 4.53 2.23 19.61
N TRP A 238 5.84 2.03 19.70
CA TRP A 238 6.61 2.31 20.91
C TRP A 238 6.50 3.79 21.31
N ARG A 239 6.76 4.70 20.37
CA ARG A 239 6.62 6.14 20.56
C ARG A 239 5.22 6.51 21.06
N ALA A 240 4.16 5.97 20.44
CA ALA A 240 2.79 6.27 20.83
C ALA A 240 2.48 5.82 22.27
N VAL A 241 3.06 4.70 22.74
CA VAL A 241 2.92 4.26 24.13
C VAL A 241 3.66 5.21 25.07
N GLU A 242 4.87 5.63 24.74
CA GLU A 242 5.62 6.62 25.55
C GLU A 242 4.86 7.94 25.65
N GLU A 243 4.31 8.46 24.55
CA GLU A 243 3.49 9.67 24.53
C GLU A 243 2.27 9.57 25.48
N GLN A 244 1.59 8.41 25.51
CA GLN A 244 0.40 8.21 26.32
C GLN A 244 0.71 7.93 27.80
N THR A 245 1.92 7.48 28.11
CA THR A 245 2.34 7.13 29.48
C THR A 245 3.23 8.18 30.12
N ALA A 246 3.74 9.15 29.36
CA ALA A 246 4.49 10.28 29.89
C ALA A 246 3.65 11.05 30.92
N LYS A 247 4.20 11.30 32.09
CA LYS A 247 3.54 12.17 33.07
C LYS A 247 3.46 13.58 32.49
N PRO A 248 2.30 14.25 32.62
CA PRO A 248 2.23 15.66 32.27
C PRO A 248 3.33 16.43 33.02
N SER A 249 4.17 17.13 32.28
CA SER A 249 5.22 18.01 32.80
C SER A 249 4.64 19.24 33.48
#